data_22251126fc5948692d34ebe241db6534
#
_entry.id   22251126fc5948692d34ebe241db6534
#
_cell.length_a   1.000
_cell.length_b   1.000
_cell.length_c   1.000
_cell.angle_alpha   90.00
_cell.angle_beta   90.00
_cell.angle_gamma   90.00
#
_symmetry.space_group_name_H-M   'P 1'
#
loop_
_entity.id
_entity.type
_entity.pdbx_description
1 polymer ?
#
loop_
_entity_poly.entity_id
_entity_poly.type
_entity_poly.pdbx_seq_one_letter_code
_entity_poly.pdbx_strand_id
1 'polypeptide(L)'
;MLSFPKSEQLKYGTLGAGLLGLLLRVLLYSTGIDRRGLLICGHWAQIALWLLTAAVIGGIFCLRTWIPAPKKIRFSPSKFAAAGCLLAAVALVLTPSETPSGFSLEPVEPVLRYLAAAALLGIGWCRFSGHRPNFLMHVILCAYFGIRMVCRYRVWSVEPQLMHYFFQLGAHLSLTFAAYHFAAIDAKMGDCKKLWYWGLGGIFFCAVSIADAPVLMLGMILWLCSNLKDPGVANG
;
A
#
# COMPACT_ATOMS: atom_id res chain seq x y z
N MET A 1 -24.04 -11.84 16.93
CA MET A 1 -22.60 -11.80 16.57
C MET A 1 -22.49 -11.64 15.07
N LEU A 2 -22.04 -10.48 14.60
CA LEU A 2 -21.79 -10.22 13.18
C LEU A 2 -20.57 -11.06 12.76
N SER A 3 -20.76 -12.18 12.07
CA SER A 3 -19.66 -12.96 11.50
C SER A 3 -19.17 -12.25 10.26
N PHE A 4 -18.11 -11.47 10.38
CA PHE A 4 -17.43 -10.89 9.21
C PHE A 4 -16.92 -12.02 8.30
N PRO A 5 -16.99 -11.87 6.98
CA PRO A 5 -16.39 -12.81 6.04
C PRO A 5 -14.89 -12.96 6.33
N LYS A 6 -14.34 -14.15 6.13
CA LYS A 6 -12.94 -14.50 6.47
C LYS A 6 -11.91 -13.54 5.83
N SER A 7 -12.20 -13.06 4.62
CA SER A 7 -11.36 -12.07 3.92
C SER A 7 -11.34 -10.71 4.63
N GLU A 8 -12.47 -10.24 5.15
CA GLU A 8 -12.53 -9.00 5.93
C GLU A 8 -11.77 -9.14 7.25
N GLN A 9 -11.90 -10.30 7.93
CA GLN A 9 -11.11 -10.57 9.13
C GLN A 9 -9.61 -10.52 8.85
N LEU A 10 -9.17 -11.08 7.71
CA LEU A 10 -7.77 -11.06 7.30
C LEU A 10 -7.29 -9.62 7.03
N LYS A 11 -8.11 -8.81 6.37
CA LYS A 11 -7.81 -7.40 6.09
C LYS A 11 -7.64 -6.58 7.37
N TYR A 12 -8.61 -6.67 8.30
CA TYR A 12 -8.52 -5.95 9.57
C TYR A 12 -7.43 -6.49 10.49
N GLY A 13 -7.20 -7.80 10.48
CA GLY A 13 -6.08 -8.42 11.19
C GLY A 13 -4.73 -7.91 10.70
N THR A 14 -4.56 -7.80 9.38
CA THR A 14 -3.34 -7.26 8.77
C THR A 14 -3.17 -5.76 9.10
N LEU A 15 -4.25 -4.98 9.10
CA LEU A 15 -4.21 -3.58 9.50
C LEU A 15 -3.83 -3.45 10.99
N GLY A 16 -4.43 -4.25 11.87
CA GLY A 16 -4.09 -4.27 13.30
C GLY A 16 -2.63 -4.64 13.55
N ALA A 17 -2.12 -5.66 12.84
CA ALA A 17 -0.71 -6.02 12.89
C ALA A 17 0.20 -4.87 12.37
N GLY A 18 -0.22 -4.17 11.32
CA GLY A 18 0.50 -2.99 10.80
C GLY A 18 0.55 -1.84 11.80
N LEU A 19 -0.56 -1.56 12.52
CA LEU A 19 -0.59 -0.56 13.60
C LEU A 19 0.30 -0.96 14.78
N LEU A 20 0.32 -2.24 15.15
CA LEU A 20 1.28 -2.74 16.14
C LEU A 20 2.72 -2.55 15.67
N GLY A 21 3.01 -2.81 14.40
CA GLY A 21 4.30 -2.55 13.78
C GLY A 21 4.68 -1.07 13.81
N LEU A 22 3.72 -0.16 13.59
CA LEU A 22 3.92 1.29 13.73
C LEU A 22 4.33 1.65 15.17
N LEU A 23 3.64 1.11 16.18
CA LEU A 23 3.99 1.34 17.59
C LEU A 23 5.41 0.85 17.90
N LEU A 24 5.78 -0.35 17.46
CA LEU A 24 7.14 -0.87 17.61
C LEU A 24 8.17 0.02 16.91
N ARG A 25 7.83 0.60 15.76
CA ARG A 25 8.72 1.49 15.02
C ARG A 25 8.88 2.84 15.72
N VAL A 26 7.81 3.42 16.25
CA VAL A 26 7.88 4.64 17.05
C VAL A 26 8.72 4.41 18.33
N LEU A 27 8.54 3.26 18.99
CA LEU A 27 9.38 2.87 20.13
C LEU A 27 10.84 2.71 19.71
N LEU A 28 11.11 2.11 18.56
CA LEU A 28 12.48 1.98 18.04
C LEU A 28 13.12 3.34 17.81
N TYR A 29 12.39 4.32 17.27
CA TYR A 29 12.89 5.67 17.07
C TYR A 29 13.13 6.44 18.37
N SER A 30 12.32 6.19 19.40
CA SER A 30 12.44 6.87 20.69
C SER A 30 13.51 6.27 21.60
N THR A 31 13.80 4.95 21.50
CA THR A 31 14.67 4.23 22.44
C THR A 31 15.86 3.54 21.80
N GLY A 32 15.83 3.32 20.48
CA GLY A 32 16.84 2.53 19.76
C GLY A 32 17.78 3.37 18.91
N ILE A 33 17.79 4.70 19.04
CA ILE A 33 18.71 5.60 18.33
C ILE A 33 19.82 6.03 19.27
N ASP A 34 21.09 5.86 18.85
CA ASP A 34 22.27 6.35 19.58
C ASP A 34 22.41 7.88 19.43
N ARG A 35 23.26 8.48 20.25
CA ARG A 35 23.60 9.93 20.20
C ARG A 35 24.08 10.41 18.83
N ARG A 36 24.52 9.52 17.97
CA ARG A 36 24.93 9.77 16.59
C ARG A 36 23.78 9.70 15.56
N GLY A 37 22.55 9.46 16.01
CA GLY A 37 21.40 9.26 15.12
C GLY A 37 21.35 7.89 14.44
N LEU A 38 22.18 6.93 14.87
CA LEU A 38 22.26 5.59 14.30
C LEU A 38 21.41 4.61 15.10
N LEU A 39 20.75 3.68 14.43
CA LEU A 39 20.01 2.59 15.08
C LEU A 39 20.98 1.63 15.79
N ILE A 40 20.68 1.33 17.05
CA ILE A 40 21.43 0.37 17.84
C ILE A 40 21.13 -1.04 17.29
N CYS A 41 22.17 -1.71 16.77
CA CYS A 41 22.02 -3.08 16.27
C CYS A 41 21.55 -4.03 17.37
N GLY A 42 20.54 -4.86 17.06
CA GLY A 42 20.02 -5.84 18.00
C GLY A 42 19.05 -5.29 19.05
N HIS A 43 18.57 -4.05 18.90
CA HIS A 43 17.53 -3.51 19.77
C HIS A 43 16.28 -4.38 19.74
N TRP A 44 15.72 -4.69 20.92
CA TRP A 44 14.57 -5.62 21.05
C TRP A 44 13.36 -5.25 20.19
N ALA A 45 13.06 -3.94 20.05
CA ALA A 45 11.94 -3.48 19.22
C ALA A 45 12.17 -3.75 17.73
N GLN A 46 13.44 -3.71 17.27
CA GLN A 46 13.81 -4.08 15.91
C GLN A 46 13.59 -5.59 15.67
N ILE A 47 14.03 -6.42 16.60
CA ILE A 47 13.82 -7.89 16.51
C ILE A 47 12.34 -8.21 16.52
N ALA A 48 11.55 -7.61 17.43
CA ALA A 48 10.11 -7.78 17.48
C ALA A 48 9.42 -7.36 16.17
N LEU A 49 9.85 -6.26 15.57
CA LEU A 49 9.31 -5.76 14.29
C LEU A 49 9.62 -6.73 13.14
N TRP A 50 10.80 -7.33 13.09
CA TRP A 50 11.14 -8.35 12.09
C TRP A 50 10.34 -9.64 12.28
N LEU A 51 10.18 -10.10 13.52
CA LEU A 51 9.35 -11.27 13.83
C LEU A 51 7.89 -11.03 13.45
N LEU A 52 7.35 -9.85 13.76
CA LEU A 52 5.99 -9.46 13.37
C LEU A 52 5.85 -9.46 11.84
N THR A 53 6.81 -8.90 11.12
CA THR A 53 6.81 -8.85 9.65
C THR A 53 6.82 -10.26 9.06
N ALA A 54 7.69 -11.15 9.56
CA ALA A 54 7.74 -12.54 9.13
C ALA A 54 6.43 -13.29 9.44
N ALA A 55 5.83 -13.05 10.62
CA ALA A 55 4.55 -13.63 11.01
C ALA A 55 3.40 -13.16 10.11
N VAL A 56 3.36 -11.87 9.76
CA VAL A 56 2.32 -11.32 8.86
C VAL A 56 2.47 -11.89 7.46
N ILE A 57 3.67 -11.87 6.88
CA ILE A 57 3.92 -12.42 5.53
C ILE A 57 3.62 -13.91 5.50
N GLY A 58 4.11 -14.67 6.48
CA GLY A 58 3.81 -16.10 6.61
C GLY A 58 2.32 -16.37 6.81
N GLY A 59 1.65 -15.56 7.65
CA GLY A 59 0.22 -15.64 7.89
C GLY A 59 -0.61 -15.41 6.64
N ILE A 60 -0.30 -14.38 5.84
CA ILE A 60 -0.96 -14.12 4.55
C ILE A 60 -0.80 -15.32 3.62
N PHE A 61 0.38 -15.92 3.60
CA PHE A 61 0.65 -17.10 2.76
C PHE A 61 -0.07 -18.36 3.25
N CYS A 62 -0.05 -18.62 4.55
CA CYS A 62 -0.74 -19.77 5.16
C CYS A 62 -2.26 -19.66 5.04
N LEU A 63 -2.82 -18.45 5.21
CA LEU A 63 -4.26 -18.21 5.15
C LEU A 63 -4.77 -17.97 3.72
N ARG A 64 -4.02 -18.42 2.72
CA ARG A 64 -4.38 -18.25 1.29
C ARG A 64 -5.75 -18.81 0.92
N THR A 65 -6.27 -19.78 1.68
CA THR A 65 -7.61 -20.37 1.48
C THR A 65 -8.74 -19.40 1.88
N TRP A 66 -8.45 -18.39 2.70
CA TRP A 66 -9.40 -17.36 3.11
C TRP A 66 -9.54 -16.27 2.07
N ILE A 67 -8.59 -16.20 1.14
CA ILE A 67 -8.57 -15.19 0.08
C ILE A 67 -9.55 -15.61 -0.99
N PRO A 68 -10.51 -14.73 -1.34
CA PRO A 68 -11.51 -15.02 -2.36
C PRO A 68 -10.87 -15.13 -3.75
N ALA A 69 -11.34 -16.09 -4.52
CA ALA A 69 -10.89 -16.33 -5.89
C ALA A 69 -12.10 -16.40 -6.84
N PRO A 70 -12.85 -15.32 -7.02
CA PRO A 70 -13.99 -15.33 -7.91
C PRO A 70 -13.56 -15.50 -9.36
N LYS A 71 -14.28 -16.35 -10.08
CA LYS A 71 -14.08 -16.52 -11.53
C LYS A 71 -14.52 -15.30 -12.35
N LYS A 72 -15.46 -14.51 -11.83
CA LYS A 72 -15.96 -13.29 -12.48
C LYS A 72 -16.08 -12.18 -11.44
N ILE A 73 -15.45 -11.05 -11.72
CA ILE A 73 -15.54 -9.86 -10.89
C ILE A 73 -16.68 -8.99 -11.42
N ARG A 74 -17.65 -8.72 -10.55
CA ARG A 74 -18.72 -7.75 -10.84
C ARG A 74 -18.38 -6.42 -10.18
N PHE A 75 -18.38 -5.35 -10.97
CA PHE A 75 -18.21 -3.99 -10.47
C PHE A 75 -19.59 -3.49 -10.02
N SER A 76 -19.78 -3.32 -8.74
CA SER A 76 -20.98 -2.67 -8.18
C SER A 76 -20.62 -1.25 -7.71
N PRO A 77 -21.57 -0.29 -7.77
CA PRO A 77 -21.36 1.05 -7.22
C PRO A 77 -20.94 0.95 -5.75
N SER A 78 -19.87 1.68 -5.36
CA SER A 78 -19.40 1.69 -4.00
C SER A 78 -18.91 3.08 -3.62
N LYS A 79 -19.74 3.79 -2.83
CA LYS A 79 -19.38 5.10 -2.26
C LYS A 79 -18.12 5.03 -1.39
N PHE A 80 -17.95 3.93 -0.66
CA PHE A 80 -16.78 3.72 0.20
C PHE A 80 -15.49 3.58 -0.63
N ALA A 81 -15.52 2.80 -1.72
CA ALA A 81 -14.37 2.67 -2.61
C ALA A 81 -14.04 3.99 -3.31
N ALA A 82 -15.06 4.76 -3.72
CA ALA A 82 -14.87 6.08 -4.31
C ALA A 82 -14.24 7.07 -3.31
N ALA A 83 -14.73 7.10 -2.07
CA ALA A 83 -14.16 7.95 -1.01
C ALA A 83 -12.69 7.59 -0.73
N GLY A 84 -12.35 6.29 -0.68
CA GLY A 84 -10.96 5.86 -0.50
C GLY A 84 -10.05 6.32 -1.65
N CYS A 85 -10.52 6.27 -2.89
CA CYS A 85 -9.77 6.80 -4.03
C CYS A 85 -9.59 8.33 -3.95
N LEU A 86 -10.63 9.06 -3.55
CA LEU A 86 -10.57 10.52 -3.38
C LEU A 86 -9.54 10.91 -2.32
N LEU A 87 -9.60 10.28 -1.13
CA LEU A 87 -8.66 10.55 -0.05
C LEU A 87 -7.22 10.21 -0.44
N ALA A 88 -7.02 9.12 -1.17
CA ALA A 88 -5.70 8.76 -1.71
C ALA A 88 -5.20 9.78 -2.75
N ALA A 89 -6.07 10.29 -3.61
CA ALA A 89 -5.70 11.34 -4.57
C ALA A 89 -5.27 12.62 -3.86
N VAL A 90 -6.02 13.06 -2.84
CA VAL A 90 -5.66 14.20 -2.00
C VAL A 90 -4.32 13.95 -1.30
N ALA A 91 -4.10 12.76 -0.74
CA ALA A 91 -2.85 12.39 -0.10
C ALA A 91 -1.66 12.46 -1.06
N LEU A 92 -1.82 12.04 -2.32
CA LEU A 92 -0.77 12.16 -3.35
C LEU A 92 -0.43 13.62 -3.65
N VAL A 93 -1.43 14.49 -3.77
CA VAL A 93 -1.22 15.92 -4.05
C VAL A 93 -0.50 16.61 -2.89
N LEU A 94 -0.88 16.28 -1.64
CA LEU A 94 -0.30 16.87 -0.44
C LEU A 94 1.11 16.32 -0.11
N THR A 95 1.49 15.18 -0.69
CA THR A 95 2.82 14.59 -0.43
C THR A 95 3.89 15.37 -1.23
N PRO A 96 4.94 15.88 -0.58
CA PRO A 96 6.02 16.55 -1.28
C PRO A 96 6.79 15.60 -2.21
N SER A 97 7.33 16.13 -3.30
CA SER A 97 8.34 15.42 -4.08
C SER A 97 9.68 15.50 -3.33
N GLU A 98 10.33 14.37 -3.19
CA GLU A 98 11.62 14.27 -2.49
C GLU A 98 12.61 13.57 -3.42
N THR A 99 12.70 14.05 -4.66
CA THR A 99 13.70 13.60 -5.62
C THR A 99 15.04 14.28 -5.36
N PRO A 100 16.17 13.55 -5.42
CA PRO A 100 17.48 14.14 -5.27
C PRO A 100 17.75 15.09 -6.44
N SER A 101 18.25 16.29 -6.14
CA SER A 101 18.66 17.27 -7.15
C SER A 101 19.69 16.68 -8.11
N GLY A 102 19.50 16.91 -9.42
CA GLY A 102 20.39 16.41 -10.47
C GLY A 102 20.13 14.98 -10.94
N PHE A 103 19.05 14.33 -10.48
CA PHE A 103 18.66 13.03 -11.02
C PHE A 103 17.84 13.17 -12.30
N SER A 104 18.11 12.35 -13.32
CA SER A 104 17.43 12.43 -14.63
C SER A 104 15.89 12.25 -14.56
N LEU A 105 15.39 11.58 -13.54
CA LEU A 105 13.95 11.39 -13.29
C LEU A 105 13.34 12.44 -12.35
N GLU A 106 14.12 13.43 -11.90
CA GLU A 106 13.65 14.50 -11.03
C GLU A 106 12.39 15.21 -11.55
N PRO A 107 12.32 15.62 -12.85
CA PRO A 107 11.12 16.27 -13.37
C PRO A 107 9.95 15.29 -13.62
N VAL A 108 10.22 13.99 -13.69
CA VAL A 108 9.21 12.96 -14.05
C VAL A 108 8.33 12.61 -12.86
N GLU A 109 8.89 12.49 -11.66
CA GLU A 109 8.14 12.10 -10.44
C GLU A 109 6.98 13.05 -10.13
N PRO A 110 7.17 14.39 -10.09
CA PRO A 110 6.06 15.30 -9.84
C PRO A 110 4.94 15.23 -10.89
N VAL A 111 5.30 15.10 -12.17
CA VAL A 111 4.31 14.96 -13.25
C VAL A 111 3.50 13.68 -13.07
N LEU A 112 4.17 12.55 -12.83
CA LEU A 112 3.49 11.28 -12.60
C LEU A 112 2.64 11.29 -11.32
N ARG A 113 3.03 12.02 -10.30
CA ARG A 113 2.25 12.20 -9.07
C ARG A 113 0.89 12.83 -9.35
N TYR A 114 0.86 13.93 -10.11
CA TYR A 114 -0.40 14.57 -10.49
C TYR A 114 -1.23 13.71 -11.44
N LEU A 115 -0.58 13.01 -12.38
CA LEU A 115 -1.27 12.05 -13.24
C LEU A 115 -1.86 10.88 -12.43
N ALA A 116 -1.14 10.38 -11.44
CA ALA A 116 -1.60 9.34 -10.54
C ALA A 116 -2.78 9.81 -9.67
N ALA A 117 -2.74 11.05 -9.18
CA ALA A 117 -3.87 11.65 -8.45
C ALA A 117 -5.10 11.77 -9.36
N ALA A 118 -4.94 12.27 -10.59
CA ALA A 118 -6.03 12.33 -11.58
C ALA A 118 -6.58 10.93 -11.93
N ALA A 119 -5.70 9.94 -12.07
CA ALA A 119 -6.11 8.54 -12.29
C ALA A 119 -6.92 7.98 -11.12
N LEU A 120 -6.53 8.27 -9.87
CA LEU A 120 -7.33 7.88 -8.68
C LEU A 120 -8.70 8.55 -8.65
N LEU A 121 -8.80 9.82 -9.03
CA LEU A 121 -10.11 10.49 -9.16
C LEU A 121 -10.98 9.82 -10.23
N GLY A 122 -10.40 9.48 -11.38
CA GLY A 122 -11.09 8.74 -12.44
C GLY A 122 -11.55 7.35 -12.00
N ILE A 123 -10.71 6.60 -11.28
CA ILE A 123 -11.06 5.32 -10.68
C ILE A 123 -12.20 5.50 -9.66
N GLY A 124 -12.09 6.51 -8.79
CA GLY A 124 -13.12 6.85 -7.81
C GLY A 124 -14.47 7.15 -8.45
N TRP A 125 -14.48 7.93 -9.53
CA TRP A 125 -15.69 8.20 -10.30
C TRP A 125 -16.29 6.93 -10.89
N CYS A 126 -15.49 6.07 -11.51
CA CYS A 126 -15.94 4.79 -12.03
C CYS A 126 -16.52 3.89 -10.92
N ARG A 127 -15.89 3.86 -9.74
CA ARG A 127 -16.39 3.11 -8.57
C ARG A 127 -17.70 3.68 -8.04
N PHE A 128 -17.86 5.00 -8.05
CA PHE A 128 -19.12 5.65 -7.65
C PHE A 128 -20.25 5.31 -8.60
N SER A 129 -19.99 5.36 -9.91
CA SER A 129 -20.97 5.10 -10.97
C SER A 129 -21.20 3.61 -11.25
N GLY A 130 -20.44 2.70 -10.63
CA GLY A 130 -20.52 1.25 -10.88
C GLY A 130 -19.93 0.82 -12.23
N HIS A 131 -19.19 1.70 -12.89
CA HIS A 131 -18.50 1.38 -14.13
C HIS A 131 -17.14 0.74 -13.86
N ARG A 132 -16.66 0.00 -14.83
CA ARG A 132 -15.31 -0.56 -14.79
C ARG A 132 -14.28 0.54 -15.12
N PRO A 133 -13.26 0.74 -14.28
CA PRO A 133 -12.17 1.67 -14.60
C PRO A 133 -11.40 1.23 -15.85
N ASN A 134 -10.82 2.18 -16.56
CA ASN A 134 -9.87 1.86 -17.62
C ASN A 134 -8.57 1.36 -16.95
N PHE A 135 -8.04 0.23 -17.40
CA PHE A 135 -6.81 -0.38 -16.88
C PHE A 135 -5.62 0.59 -16.92
N LEU A 136 -5.57 1.52 -17.89
CA LEU A 136 -4.51 2.54 -18.00
C LEU A 136 -4.41 3.42 -16.75
N MET A 137 -5.52 3.69 -16.05
CA MET A 137 -5.48 4.46 -14.80
C MET A 137 -4.64 3.76 -13.73
N HIS A 138 -4.79 2.45 -13.59
CA HIS A 138 -3.97 1.68 -12.65
C HIS A 138 -2.53 1.48 -13.14
N VAL A 139 -2.29 1.46 -14.47
CA VAL A 139 -0.92 1.45 -15.04
C VAL A 139 -0.18 2.74 -14.69
N ILE A 140 -0.85 3.90 -14.74
CA ILE A 140 -0.26 5.19 -14.30
C ILE A 140 0.12 5.13 -12.82
N LEU A 141 -0.73 4.56 -11.95
CA LEU A 141 -0.41 4.36 -10.54
C LEU A 141 0.80 3.44 -10.35
N CYS A 142 0.85 2.34 -11.10
CA CYS A 142 1.96 1.41 -11.07
C CYS A 142 3.28 2.10 -11.47
N ALA A 143 3.27 2.88 -12.56
CA ALA A 143 4.42 3.65 -13.01
C ALA A 143 4.86 4.68 -11.96
N TYR A 144 3.92 5.40 -11.35
CA TYR A 144 4.22 6.38 -10.29
C TYR A 144 4.91 5.72 -9.10
N PHE A 145 4.34 4.65 -8.53
CA PHE A 145 4.95 3.98 -7.38
C PHE A 145 6.30 3.36 -7.71
N GLY A 146 6.46 2.79 -8.91
CA GLY A 146 7.73 2.25 -9.38
C GLY A 146 8.81 3.33 -9.50
N ILE A 147 8.50 4.46 -10.14
CA ILE A 147 9.46 5.57 -10.29
C ILE A 147 9.76 6.19 -8.93
N ARG A 148 8.76 6.43 -8.09
CA ARG A 148 8.97 6.92 -6.73
C ARG A 148 9.86 5.99 -5.91
N MET A 149 9.68 4.67 -6.03
CA MET A 149 10.54 3.68 -5.38
C MET A 149 12.00 3.83 -5.83
N VAL A 150 12.25 3.99 -7.13
CA VAL A 150 13.61 4.16 -7.69
C VAL A 150 14.23 5.49 -7.21
N CYS A 151 13.47 6.58 -7.24
CA CYS A 151 13.93 7.88 -6.75
C CYS A 151 14.31 7.83 -5.27
N ARG A 152 13.46 7.21 -4.45
CA ARG A 152 13.72 7.04 -3.01
C ARG A 152 14.91 6.13 -2.73
N TYR A 153 15.00 5.00 -3.42
CA TYR A 153 16.12 4.08 -3.26
C TYR A 153 17.46 4.78 -3.52
N ARG A 154 17.55 5.67 -4.49
CA ARG A 154 18.79 6.44 -4.75
C ARG A 154 19.16 7.37 -3.61
N VAL A 155 18.18 8.02 -2.96
CA VAL A 155 18.43 8.82 -1.75
C VAL A 155 18.95 7.92 -0.63
N TRP A 156 18.27 6.81 -0.41
CA TRP A 156 18.60 5.91 0.72
C TRP A 156 19.86 5.09 0.51
N SER A 157 20.27 4.83 -0.73
CA SER A 157 21.45 4.02 -1.03
C SER A 157 22.76 4.66 -0.58
N VAL A 158 22.78 5.95 -0.32
CA VAL A 158 23.93 6.66 0.25
C VAL A 158 23.90 6.72 1.78
N GLU A 159 22.79 6.34 2.40
CA GLU A 159 22.65 6.30 3.84
C GLU A 159 23.26 5.01 4.41
N PRO A 160 24.05 5.09 5.48
CA PRO A 160 24.72 3.92 6.06
C PRO A 160 23.75 2.90 6.67
N GLN A 161 22.48 3.26 6.86
CA GLN A 161 21.44 2.43 7.46
C GLN A 161 20.25 2.20 6.52
N LEU A 162 20.50 1.54 5.38
CA LEU A 162 19.45 1.17 4.43
C LEU A 162 18.27 0.41 5.06
N MET A 163 18.53 -0.35 6.13
CA MET A 163 17.52 -1.09 6.89
C MET A 163 16.42 -0.19 7.49
N HIS A 164 16.74 1.08 7.74
CA HIS A 164 15.79 2.07 8.22
C HIS A 164 14.61 2.28 7.24
N TYR A 165 14.90 2.19 5.95
CA TYR A 165 13.95 2.44 4.86
C TYR A 165 13.27 1.19 4.32
N PHE A 166 13.59 0.01 4.88
CA PHE A 166 13.06 -1.28 4.42
C PHE A 166 11.53 -1.30 4.33
N PHE A 167 10.85 -0.80 5.36
CA PHE A 167 9.39 -0.82 5.42
C PHE A 167 8.76 0.11 4.37
N GLN A 168 9.35 1.28 4.16
CA GLN A 168 8.89 2.22 3.15
C GLN A 168 9.14 1.69 1.74
N LEU A 169 10.25 1.01 1.52
CA LEU A 169 10.53 0.30 0.26
C LEU A 169 9.50 -0.82 0.02
N GLY A 170 9.22 -1.62 1.06
CA GLY A 170 8.19 -2.66 1.03
C GLY A 170 6.80 -2.11 0.74
N ALA A 171 6.46 -0.93 1.28
CA ALA A 171 5.20 -0.25 0.98
C ALA A 171 5.10 0.13 -0.51
N HIS A 172 6.10 0.81 -1.06
CA HIS A 172 6.11 1.19 -2.47
C HIS A 172 6.07 -0.03 -3.40
N LEU A 173 6.84 -1.07 -3.08
CA LEU A 173 6.84 -2.33 -3.83
C LEU A 173 5.45 -2.97 -3.84
N SER A 174 4.85 -3.10 -2.66
CA SER A 174 3.52 -3.70 -2.52
C SER A 174 2.44 -2.88 -3.23
N LEU A 175 2.50 -1.53 -3.17
CA LEU A 175 1.60 -0.64 -3.88
C LEU A 175 1.76 -0.75 -5.40
N THR A 176 3.00 -0.87 -5.90
CA THR A 176 3.28 -1.08 -7.33
C THR A 176 2.62 -2.37 -7.82
N PHE A 177 2.84 -3.49 -7.11
CA PHE A 177 2.24 -4.76 -7.51
C PHE A 177 0.72 -4.80 -7.29
N ALA A 178 0.19 -4.15 -6.26
CA ALA A 178 -1.26 -4.02 -6.08
C ALA A 178 -1.89 -3.24 -7.25
N ALA A 179 -1.30 -2.10 -7.64
CA ALA A 179 -1.75 -1.32 -8.80
C ALA A 179 -1.67 -2.13 -10.10
N TYR A 180 -0.58 -2.87 -10.30
CA TYR A 180 -0.44 -3.78 -11.44
C TYR A 180 -1.54 -4.84 -11.49
N HIS A 181 -1.84 -5.49 -10.36
CA HIS A 181 -2.89 -6.50 -10.32
C HIS A 181 -4.29 -5.90 -10.45
N PHE A 182 -4.53 -4.68 -9.98
CA PHE A 182 -5.77 -3.95 -10.30
C PHE A 182 -5.89 -3.70 -11.81
N ALA A 183 -4.80 -3.23 -12.46
CA ALA A 183 -4.79 -3.03 -13.90
C ALA A 183 -5.07 -4.35 -14.66
N ALA A 184 -4.44 -5.45 -14.25
CA ALA A 184 -4.65 -6.77 -14.86
C ALA A 184 -6.10 -7.25 -14.71
N ILE A 185 -6.73 -7.00 -13.55
CA ILE A 185 -8.15 -7.32 -13.31
C ILE A 185 -9.04 -6.46 -14.20
N ASP A 186 -8.76 -5.17 -14.33
CA ASP A 186 -9.52 -4.29 -15.21
C ASP A 186 -9.34 -4.67 -16.68
N ALA A 187 -8.19 -5.20 -17.06
CA ALA A 187 -7.94 -5.78 -18.39
C ALA A 187 -8.56 -7.19 -18.60
N LYS A 188 -9.28 -7.75 -17.60
CA LYS A 188 -9.87 -9.11 -17.60
C LYS A 188 -8.86 -10.27 -17.62
N MET A 189 -7.61 -10.01 -17.28
CA MET A 189 -6.50 -10.98 -17.28
C MET A 189 -5.96 -11.26 -15.87
N GLY A 190 -6.50 -10.60 -14.83
CA GLY A 190 -5.96 -10.61 -13.49
C GLY A 190 -6.42 -11.76 -12.62
N ASP A 191 -5.58 -12.10 -11.63
CA ASP A 191 -5.86 -13.05 -10.55
C ASP A 191 -6.14 -12.29 -9.25
N CYS A 192 -7.37 -12.45 -8.73
CA CYS A 192 -7.78 -11.83 -7.47
C CYS A 192 -6.93 -12.25 -6.28
N LYS A 193 -6.44 -13.51 -6.25
CA LYS A 193 -5.59 -13.96 -5.15
C LYS A 193 -4.30 -13.16 -5.08
N LYS A 194 -3.66 -12.93 -6.22
CA LYS A 194 -2.42 -12.13 -6.30
C LYS A 194 -2.67 -10.68 -5.88
N LEU A 195 -3.81 -10.09 -6.28
CA LEU A 195 -4.20 -8.76 -5.81
C LEU A 195 -4.32 -8.71 -4.28
N TRP A 196 -4.97 -9.71 -3.68
CA TRP A 196 -5.13 -9.76 -2.22
C TRP A 196 -3.79 -9.90 -1.52
N TYR A 197 -2.86 -10.75 -2.00
CA TYR A 197 -1.53 -10.88 -1.41
C TYR A 197 -0.80 -9.53 -1.36
N TRP A 198 -0.70 -8.87 -2.49
CA TRP A 198 -0.01 -7.59 -2.58
C TRP A 198 -0.77 -6.47 -1.87
N GLY A 199 -2.09 -6.50 -1.91
CA GLY A 199 -2.92 -5.53 -1.20
C GLY A 199 -2.81 -5.64 0.32
N LEU A 200 -2.83 -6.85 0.88
CA LEU A 200 -2.62 -7.08 2.32
C LEU A 200 -1.20 -6.70 2.73
N GLY A 201 -0.19 -7.11 1.95
CA GLY A 201 1.20 -6.65 2.16
C GLY A 201 1.30 -5.13 2.14
N GLY A 202 0.63 -4.48 1.17
CA GLY A 202 0.56 -3.03 1.07
C GLY A 202 -0.07 -2.38 2.32
N ILE A 203 -1.18 -2.91 2.83
CA ILE A 203 -1.81 -2.41 4.06
C ILE A 203 -0.83 -2.50 5.24
N PHE A 204 -0.15 -3.64 5.42
CA PHE A 204 0.81 -3.82 6.49
C PHE A 204 1.99 -2.85 6.38
N PHE A 205 2.70 -2.86 5.24
CA PHE A 205 3.88 -2.03 5.05
C PHE A 205 3.56 -0.53 5.07
N CYS A 206 2.43 -0.10 4.50
CA CYS A 206 1.98 1.29 4.60
C CYS A 206 1.69 1.67 6.05
N ALA A 207 1.03 0.81 6.84
CA ALA A 207 0.73 1.11 8.24
C ALA A 207 2.02 1.27 9.07
N VAL A 208 3.01 0.38 8.90
CA VAL A 208 4.32 0.50 9.57
C VAL A 208 5.07 1.77 9.12
N SER A 209 4.89 2.21 7.88
CA SER A 209 5.58 3.36 7.28
C SER A 209 4.86 4.70 7.51
N ILE A 210 3.77 4.75 8.26
CA ILE A 210 3.09 6.01 8.62
C ILE A 210 4.07 6.97 9.33
N ALA A 211 4.98 6.45 10.13
CA ALA A 211 5.99 7.25 10.83
C ALA A 211 6.88 8.08 9.89
N ASP A 212 7.10 7.61 8.64
CA ASP A 212 8.00 8.26 7.68
C ASP A 212 7.26 9.18 6.70
N ALA A 213 6.07 8.78 6.25
CA ALA A 213 5.29 9.51 5.25
C ALA A 213 3.78 9.42 5.57
N PRO A 214 3.32 10.08 6.66
CA PRO A 214 1.99 9.84 7.24
C PRO A 214 0.86 10.08 6.24
N VAL A 215 0.89 11.20 5.52
CA VAL A 215 -0.19 11.58 4.60
C VAL A 215 -0.33 10.57 3.46
N LEU A 216 0.79 10.23 2.80
CA LEU A 216 0.78 9.28 1.70
C LEU A 216 0.32 7.90 2.15
N MET A 217 0.92 7.39 3.24
CA MET A 217 0.65 6.02 3.70
C MET A 217 -0.78 5.84 4.18
N LEU A 218 -1.34 6.81 4.90
CA LEU A 218 -2.75 6.80 5.30
C LEU A 218 -3.68 6.81 4.07
N GLY A 219 -3.40 7.67 3.08
CA GLY A 219 -4.16 7.68 1.83
C GLY A 219 -4.13 6.33 1.11
N MET A 220 -2.98 5.68 1.05
CA MET A 220 -2.83 4.39 0.38
C MET A 220 -3.50 3.24 1.16
N ILE A 221 -3.47 3.25 2.49
CA ILE A 221 -4.23 2.31 3.32
C ILE A 221 -5.72 2.45 3.04
N LEU A 222 -6.25 3.66 3.02
CA LEU A 222 -7.67 3.92 2.72
C LEU A 222 -8.04 3.45 1.32
N TRP A 223 -7.19 3.70 0.32
CA TRP A 223 -7.39 3.20 -1.04
C TRP A 223 -7.44 1.68 -1.08
N LEU A 224 -6.46 0.98 -0.48
CA LEU A 224 -6.41 -0.48 -0.47
C LEU A 224 -7.58 -1.07 0.32
N CYS A 225 -7.83 -0.59 1.55
CA CYS A 225 -8.91 -1.10 2.40
C CYS A 225 -10.29 -0.94 1.76
N SER A 226 -10.51 0.15 1.01
CA SER A 226 -11.79 0.43 0.37
C SER A 226 -11.99 -0.33 -0.94
N ASN A 227 -10.91 -0.64 -1.67
CA ASN A 227 -10.97 -1.29 -2.97
C ASN A 227 -10.73 -2.82 -2.93
N LEU A 228 -10.08 -3.34 -1.88
CA LEU A 228 -10.00 -4.78 -1.60
C LEU A 228 -11.34 -5.28 -1.04
N LYS A 229 -12.37 -5.28 -1.86
CA LYS A 229 -13.67 -5.84 -1.51
C LYS A 229 -13.73 -7.32 -1.80
N ASP A 230 -14.51 -8.01 -0.94
CA ASP A 230 -14.91 -9.39 -1.22
C ASP A 230 -15.85 -9.40 -2.45
N PRO A 231 -15.46 -10.03 -3.56
CA PRO A 231 -16.28 -10.05 -4.76
C PRO A 231 -17.51 -10.97 -4.63
N GLY A 232 -17.76 -11.51 -3.46
CA GLY A 232 -18.74 -12.58 -3.22
C GLY A 232 -20.05 -12.19 -2.56
N VAL A 233 -20.24 -10.94 -2.10
CA VAL A 233 -21.55 -10.51 -1.56
C VAL A 233 -22.27 -9.66 -2.59
N ALA A 234 -22.68 -10.27 -3.69
CA ALA A 234 -23.89 -9.84 -4.34
C ALA A 234 -25.03 -10.33 -3.42
N ASN A 235 -25.50 -9.46 -2.53
CA ASN A 235 -26.79 -9.67 -1.89
C ASN A 235 -27.79 -9.85 -3.02
N GLY A 236 -28.32 -11.11 -3.14
CA GLY A 236 -29.43 -11.44 -3.97
C GLY A 236 -30.69 -10.73 -3.51
#